data_8667615463ae72e3fbaf2310c9447331
#
_entry.id   8667615463ae72e3fbaf2310c9447331
#
_cell.length_a   1.000
_cell.length_b   1.000
_cell.length_c   1.000
_cell.angle_alpha   90.00
_cell.angle_beta   90.00
_cell.angle_gamma   90.00
#
_symmetry.space_group_name_H-M   'P 1'
#
loop_
_entity.id
_entity.type
_entity.pdbx_description
1 polymer ?
#
loop_
_entity_poly.entity_id
_entity_poly.type
_entity_poly.pdbx_seq_one_letter_code
_entity_poly.pdbx_strand_id
1 'polypeptide(L)'
;MTIPRLVAEGGFTAGGTRWFDLADSVTGAIRRVFLWLPAGDPPAAGWPALTLTDGNAVIATAVDAMRAQASYPSGTNLMWGALIAIGYPTEEAYDPFRRSWDLGPPPGATYPPFWPDTPEVKTGGGAELARFILEDLRDFLAGRQVPLDPARQGLFGHSFGGLFALWLMFTRPDAFTHWIAASPSITWE
;
A
#
# COMPACT_ATOMS: atom_id res chain seq x y z
N MET A 1 -13.10 -15.33 -11.83
CA MET A 1 -12.21 -14.55 -10.96
C MET A 1 -10.78 -14.92 -11.28
N THR A 2 -9.98 -13.96 -11.74
CA THR A 2 -8.57 -14.20 -12.03
C THR A 2 -7.79 -13.87 -10.76
N ILE A 3 -7.27 -14.88 -10.07
CA ILE A 3 -6.46 -14.70 -8.87
C ILE A 3 -5.09 -14.14 -9.30
N PRO A 4 -4.56 -13.09 -8.64
CA PRO A 4 -3.25 -12.57 -8.96
C PRO A 4 -2.17 -13.65 -8.79
N ARG A 5 -1.30 -13.78 -9.79
CA ARG A 5 -0.24 -14.78 -9.76
C ARG A 5 0.86 -14.34 -8.80
N LEU A 6 1.14 -15.18 -7.79
CA LEU A 6 2.36 -15.01 -6.99
C LEU A 6 3.61 -15.20 -7.87
N VAL A 7 4.48 -14.20 -7.90
CA VAL A 7 5.74 -14.23 -8.69
C VAL A 7 6.92 -14.60 -7.79
N ALA A 8 7.02 -13.97 -6.61
CA ALA A 8 8.06 -14.27 -5.63
C ALA A 8 7.56 -14.06 -4.19
N GLU A 9 8.18 -14.74 -3.25
CA GLU A 9 7.89 -14.68 -1.81
C GLU A 9 9.19 -14.74 -1.04
N GLY A 10 9.33 -13.95 0.05
CA GLY A 10 10.51 -13.96 0.90
C GLY A 10 10.25 -13.45 2.31
N GLY A 11 11.27 -13.53 3.15
CA GLY A 11 11.27 -12.99 4.51
C GLY A 11 11.83 -11.57 4.53
N PHE A 12 11.22 -10.69 5.34
CA PHE A 12 11.73 -9.37 5.64
C PHE A 12 11.96 -9.26 7.15
N THR A 13 13.12 -8.73 7.58
CA THR A 13 13.59 -8.85 8.97
C THR A 13 12.97 -7.88 9.97
N ALA A 14 12.14 -6.92 9.52
CA ALA A 14 11.44 -6.01 10.44
C ALA A 14 10.24 -6.70 11.10
N GLY A 15 10.44 -7.26 12.28
CA GLY A 15 9.35 -7.74 13.15
C GLY A 15 8.46 -8.85 12.58
N GLY A 16 8.97 -9.72 11.71
CA GLY A 16 8.17 -10.81 11.12
C GLY A 16 7.36 -10.40 9.88
N THR A 17 7.68 -9.26 9.29
CA THR A 17 7.10 -8.84 8.00
C THR A 17 7.46 -9.83 6.90
N ARG A 18 6.48 -10.18 6.09
CA ARG A 18 6.64 -10.98 4.86
C ARG A 18 6.42 -10.09 3.65
N TRP A 19 7.03 -10.42 2.53
CA TRP A 19 6.76 -9.77 1.26
C TRP A 19 6.37 -10.78 0.18
N PHE A 20 5.63 -10.31 -0.82
CA PHE A 20 5.13 -11.08 -1.95
C PHE A 20 5.21 -10.22 -3.20
N ASP A 21 5.84 -10.70 -4.26
CA ASP A 21 5.80 -10.05 -5.57
C ASP A 21 4.59 -10.60 -6.34
N LEU A 22 3.58 -9.74 -6.52
CA LEU A 22 2.32 -10.07 -7.16
C LEU A 22 2.23 -9.42 -8.53
N ALA A 23 1.87 -10.21 -9.53
CA ALA A 23 1.55 -9.69 -10.86
C ALA A 23 0.10 -9.21 -10.87
N ASP A 24 -0.11 -7.95 -11.26
CA ASP A 24 -1.42 -7.40 -11.59
C ASP A 24 -2.12 -8.26 -12.64
N SER A 25 -3.35 -8.66 -12.38
CA SER A 25 -4.08 -9.63 -13.22
C SER A 25 -4.45 -9.09 -14.61
N VAL A 26 -4.44 -7.77 -14.79
CA VAL A 26 -4.81 -7.11 -16.04
C VAL A 26 -3.57 -6.63 -16.79
N THR A 27 -2.68 -5.90 -16.10
CA THR A 27 -1.52 -5.26 -16.74
C THR A 27 -0.27 -6.13 -16.72
N GLY A 28 -0.21 -7.14 -15.85
CA GLY A 28 0.98 -7.94 -15.60
C GLY A 28 2.08 -7.22 -14.81
N ALA A 29 1.87 -5.96 -14.42
CA ALA A 29 2.83 -5.19 -13.64
C ALA A 29 3.07 -5.85 -12.28
N ILE A 30 4.33 -6.04 -11.90
CA ILE A 30 4.68 -6.69 -10.63
C ILE A 30 4.76 -5.63 -9.53
N ARG A 31 4.03 -5.82 -8.44
CA ARG A 31 4.10 -4.99 -7.25
C ARG A 31 4.53 -5.83 -6.05
N ARG A 32 5.41 -5.30 -5.23
CA ARG A 32 5.81 -5.93 -3.96
C ARG A 32 4.83 -5.53 -2.88
N VAL A 33 4.20 -6.53 -2.27
CA VAL A 33 3.29 -6.35 -1.14
C VAL A 33 4.00 -6.82 0.12
N PHE A 34 4.11 -5.95 1.10
CA PHE A 34 4.57 -6.29 2.44
C PHE A 34 3.36 -6.53 3.33
N LEU A 35 3.41 -7.58 4.13
CA LEU A 35 2.38 -7.94 5.11
C LEU A 35 3.01 -8.14 6.47
N TRP A 36 2.52 -7.41 7.44
CA TRP A 36 2.83 -7.64 8.84
C TRP A 36 1.53 -7.84 9.63
N LEU A 37 1.52 -8.86 10.47
CA LEU A 37 0.41 -9.17 11.37
C LEU A 37 0.89 -9.10 12.81
N PRO A 38 0.06 -8.59 13.76
CA PRO A 38 0.35 -8.68 15.17
C PRO A 38 0.52 -10.12 15.62
N ALA A 39 1.32 -10.34 16.67
CA ALA A 39 1.42 -11.63 17.31
C ALA A 39 0.13 -11.98 18.08
N GLY A 40 -0.18 -13.26 18.19
CA GLY A 40 -1.37 -13.77 18.89
C GLY A 40 -2.58 -13.93 17.98
N ASP A 41 -3.72 -14.22 18.61
CA ASP A 41 -4.97 -14.46 17.90
C ASP A 41 -5.64 -13.15 17.47
N PRO A 42 -6.22 -13.10 16.26
CA PRO A 42 -6.97 -11.94 15.81
C PRO A 42 -8.26 -11.77 16.64
N PRO A 43 -8.80 -10.53 16.71
CA PRO A 43 -10.17 -10.34 17.16
C PRO A 43 -11.15 -11.18 16.34
N ALA A 44 -12.35 -11.45 16.88
CA ALA A 44 -13.36 -12.26 16.19
C ALA A 44 -13.75 -11.72 14.81
N ALA A 45 -13.68 -10.40 14.60
CA ALA A 45 -13.92 -9.77 13.29
C ALA A 45 -12.67 -9.74 12.37
N GLY A 46 -11.52 -10.19 12.86
CA GLY A 46 -10.22 -10.02 12.21
C GLY A 46 -9.48 -8.76 12.67
N TRP A 47 -8.24 -8.58 12.18
CA TRP A 47 -7.44 -7.40 12.45
C TRP A 47 -7.95 -6.18 11.67
N PRO A 48 -8.10 -5.00 12.31
CA PRO A 48 -8.11 -3.75 11.57
C PRO A 48 -6.87 -3.68 10.68
N ALA A 49 -6.96 -3.12 9.49
CA ALA A 49 -5.81 -3.05 8.61
C ALA A 49 -5.54 -1.64 8.11
N LEU A 50 -4.26 -1.29 8.01
CA LEU A 50 -3.80 -0.08 7.37
C LEU A 50 -3.00 -0.45 6.12
N THR A 51 -3.51 -0.05 4.97
CA THR A 51 -2.80 -0.15 3.70
C THR A 51 -1.94 1.10 3.50
N LEU A 52 -0.66 0.92 3.13
CA LEU A 52 0.29 2.00 2.94
C LEU A 52 0.83 1.98 1.51
N THR A 53 0.97 3.14 0.90
CA THR A 53 1.74 3.31 -0.34
C THR A 53 3.23 3.42 -0.05
N ASP A 54 4.08 3.34 -1.08
CA ASP A 54 5.55 3.41 -0.96
C ASP A 54 6.14 2.39 0.04
N GLY A 55 5.65 1.15 -0.04
CA GLY A 55 5.91 0.09 0.94
C GLY A 55 7.37 -0.13 1.31
N ASN A 56 8.29 -0.08 0.32
CA ASN A 56 9.72 -0.25 0.57
C ASN A 56 10.27 0.81 1.55
N ALA A 57 9.81 2.05 1.43
CA ALA A 57 10.26 3.15 2.28
C ALA A 57 9.64 3.14 3.68
N VAL A 58 8.38 2.68 3.81
CA VAL A 58 7.60 2.98 5.03
C VAL A 58 7.32 1.76 5.92
N ILE A 59 7.37 0.54 5.38
CA ILE A 59 6.89 -0.64 6.13
C ILE A 59 7.65 -0.87 7.45
N ALA A 60 8.96 -0.75 7.45
CA ALA A 60 9.77 -0.98 8.64
C ALA A 60 9.41 0.03 9.76
N THR A 61 9.34 1.31 9.41
CA THR A 61 8.94 2.38 10.35
C THR A 61 7.50 2.17 10.85
N ALA A 62 6.57 1.79 9.98
CA ALA A 62 5.18 1.53 10.35
C ALA A 62 5.06 0.36 11.33
N VAL A 63 5.83 -0.72 11.10
CA VAL A 63 5.87 -1.88 12.01
C VAL A 63 6.41 -1.48 13.37
N ASP A 64 7.52 -0.75 13.43
CA ASP A 64 8.12 -0.31 14.70
C ASP A 64 7.22 0.68 15.43
N ALA A 65 6.59 1.61 14.72
CA ALA A 65 5.60 2.52 15.30
C ALA A 65 4.39 1.76 15.86
N MET A 66 3.83 0.81 15.11
CA MET A 66 2.72 -0.02 15.57
C MET A 66 3.10 -0.80 16.83
N ARG A 67 4.25 -1.45 16.85
CA ARG A 67 4.73 -2.23 18.01
C ARG A 67 4.93 -1.35 19.24
N ALA A 68 5.51 -0.16 19.07
CA ALA A 68 5.76 0.76 20.17
C ALA A 68 4.44 1.33 20.74
N GLN A 69 3.50 1.72 19.89
CA GLN A 69 2.28 2.41 20.28
C GLN A 69 1.18 1.45 20.76
N ALA A 70 0.93 0.36 20.05
CA ALA A 70 -0.13 -0.59 20.38
C ALA A 70 0.19 -1.47 21.60
N SER A 71 1.43 -1.49 22.07
CA SER A 71 1.81 -2.14 23.32
C SER A 71 1.29 -1.41 24.58
N TYR A 72 0.89 -0.14 24.44
CA TYR A 72 0.34 0.69 25.53
C TYR A 72 -0.94 1.43 25.10
N PRO A 73 -2.02 0.71 24.73
CA PRO A 73 -3.22 1.30 24.14
C PRO A 73 -3.94 2.30 25.04
N SER A 74 -3.87 2.14 26.36
CA SER A 74 -4.47 3.08 27.32
C SER A 74 -3.81 4.47 27.31
N GLY A 75 -2.55 4.56 26.89
CA GLY A 75 -1.83 5.83 26.78
C GLY A 75 -1.80 6.40 25.36
N THR A 76 -1.78 5.54 24.36
CA THR A 76 -1.60 5.93 22.95
C THR A 76 -2.92 6.00 22.18
N ASN A 77 -3.97 5.36 22.67
CA ASN A 77 -5.23 5.15 21.98
C ASN A 77 -5.10 4.42 20.64
N LEU A 78 -4.00 3.63 20.47
CA LEU A 78 -3.77 2.82 19.29
C LEU A 78 -3.90 1.34 19.62
N MET A 79 -4.75 0.66 18.87
CA MET A 79 -4.95 -0.79 18.97
C MET A 79 -4.08 -1.52 17.94
N TRP A 80 -3.80 -2.80 18.21
CA TRP A 80 -3.12 -3.68 17.25
C TRP A 80 -3.91 -3.80 15.95
N GLY A 81 -3.20 -3.73 14.83
CA GLY A 81 -3.77 -3.88 13.49
C GLY A 81 -2.75 -4.43 12.51
N ALA A 82 -3.23 -5.01 11.43
CA ALA A 82 -2.40 -5.48 10.32
C ALA A 82 -1.86 -4.29 9.51
N LEU A 83 -0.64 -4.44 9.00
CA LEU A 83 -0.04 -3.48 8.07
C LEU A 83 0.17 -4.17 6.72
N ILE A 84 -0.33 -3.54 5.67
CA ILE A 84 -0.21 -3.98 4.27
C ILE A 84 0.44 -2.83 3.52
N ALA A 85 1.64 -3.01 2.99
CA ALA A 85 2.29 -1.92 2.27
C ALA A 85 2.60 -2.33 0.83
N ILE A 86 2.32 -1.42 -0.10
CA ILE A 86 2.47 -1.66 -1.53
C ILE A 86 3.68 -0.88 -2.02
N GLY A 87 4.63 -1.60 -2.55
CA GLY A 87 5.87 -1.08 -3.11
C GLY A 87 6.23 -1.77 -4.41
N TYR A 88 7.53 -1.88 -4.67
CA TYR A 88 8.07 -2.33 -5.94
C TYR A 88 9.15 -3.40 -5.72
N PRO A 89 9.38 -4.31 -6.69
CA PRO A 89 10.41 -5.35 -6.59
C PRO A 89 11.81 -4.77 -6.79
N THR A 90 12.23 -3.93 -5.87
CA THR A 90 13.53 -3.28 -5.77
C THR A 90 14.00 -3.26 -4.32
N GLU A 91 15.29 -3.13 -4.10
CA GLU A 91 15.87 -2.91 -2.76
C GLU A 91 15.92 -1.41 -2.38
N GLU A 92 15.65 -0.52 -3.33
CA GLU A 92 15.58 0.91 -3.10
C GLU A 92 14.31 1.30 -2.33
N ALA A 93 14.39 2.36 -1.54
CA ALA A 93 13.25 2.89 -0.80
C ALA A 93 12.13 3.36 -1.73
N TYR A 94 12.49 3.88 -2.90
CA TYR A 94 11.54 4.35 -3.90
C TYR A 94 11.95 3.90 -5.30
N ASP A 95 10.96 3.56 -6.12
CA ASP A 95 11.09 3.53 -7.59
C ASP A 95 10.42 4.80 -8.15
N PRO A 96 11.16 5.85 -8.47
CA PRO A 96 10.60 7.17 -8.78
C PRO A 96 9.70 7.16 -10.03
N PHE A 97 10.00 6.31 -11.01
CA PHE A 97 9.22 6.24 -12.25
C PHE A 97 7.93 5.45 -12.06
N ARG A 98 8.02 4.30 -11.42
CA ARG A 98 6.85 3.46 -11.17
C ARG A 98 5.89 4.10 -10.18
N ARG A 99 6.41 4.71 -9.09
CA ARG A 99 5.54 5.38 -8.13
C ARG A 99 4.85 6.60 -8.73
N SER A 100 5.51 7.33 -9.63
CA SER A 100 4.87 8.47 -10.32
C SER A 100 3.72 8.00 -11.19
N TRP A 101 3.88 6.90 -11.93
CA TRP A 101 2.79 6.29 -12.69
C TRP A 101 1.67 5.81 -11.76
N ASP A 102 1.98 4.92 -10.84
CA ASP A 102 1.00 4.22 -10.00
C ASP A 102 0.22 5.17 -9.06
N LEU A 103 0.87 6.20 -8.52
CA LEU A 103 0.25 7.11 -7.55
C LEU A 103 -0.35 8.37 -8.19
N GLY A 104 -0.08 8.61 -9.48
CA GLY A 104 -0.66 9.73 -10.23
C GLY A 104 -2.10 9.44 -10.63
N PRO A 105 -3.06 10.34 -10.32
CA PRO A 105 -4.44 10.21 -10.79
C PRO A 105 -4.55 10.28 -12.32
N PRO A 106 -5.55 9.60 -12.94
CA PRO A 106 -5.86 9.83 -14.34
C PRO A 106 -6.51 11.21 -14.56
N PRO A 107 -6.36 11.82 -15.78
CA PRO A 107 -5.78 11.24 -17.00
C PRO A 107 -4.26 11.15 -17.00
N GLY A 108 -3.56 11.79 -16.07
CA GLY A 108 -2.12 11.83 -15.99
C GLY A 108 -1.47 12.82 -16.95
N ALA A 109 -0.16 12.97 -16.81
CA ALA A 109 0.67 13.86 -17.60
C ALA A 109 2.04 13.25 -17.87
N THR A 110 2.81 13.88 -18.75
CA THR A 110 4.22 13.56 -18.99
C THR A 110 5.06 14.78 -18.63
N TYR A 111 6.04 14.57 -17.77
CA TYR A 111 6.95 15.60 -17.26
C TYR A 111 8.38 15.34 -17.73
N PRO A 112 9.24 16.37 -17.75
CA PRO A 112 10.66 16.20 -18.02
C PRO A 112 11.31 15.18 -17.08
N PRO A 113 12.43 14.57 -17.49
CA PRO A 113 13.21 13.67 -16.66
C PRO A 113 13.57 14.29 -15.30
N PHE A 114 13.55 13.51 -14.23
CA PHE A 114 14.01 13.94 -12.90
C PHE A 114 15.52 14.26 -12.89
N TRP A 115 16.29 13.52 -13.68
CA TRP A 115 17.74 13.66 -13.80
C TRP A 115 18.15 13.59 -15.27
N PRO A 116 19.30 14.20 -15.63
CA PRO A 116 19.87 13.99 -16.97
C PRO A 116 19.98 12.51 -17.32
N ASP A 117 19.77 12.19 -18.58
CA ASP A 117 19.88 10.81 -19.13
C ASP A 117 18.88 9.78 -18.55
N THR A 118 17.84 10.24 -17.86
CA THR A 118 16.74 9.37 -17.43
C THR A 118 15.47 9.57 -18.29
N PRO A 119 14.53 8.62 -18.28
CA PRO A 119 13.27 8.77 -19.01
C PRO A 119 12.42 9.92 -18.52
N GLU A 120 11.49 10.38 -19.37
CA GLU A 120 10.39 11.24 -18.95
C GLU A 120 9.58 10.59 -17.83
N VAL A 121 9.04 11.42 -16.93
CA VAL A 121 8.20 10.98 -15.82
C VAL A 121 6.74 10.99 -16.28
N LYS A 122 6.09 9.85 -16.13
CA LYS A 122 4.67 9.69 -16.48
C LYS A 122 3.83 9.46 -15.24
N THR A 123 2.63 10.05 -15.24
CA THR A 123 1.60 9.84 -14.22
C THR A 123 0.32 9.29 -14.87
N GLY A 124 -0.67 8.88 -14.08
CA GLY A 124 -1.99 8.50 -14.59
C GLY A 124 -2.40 7.06 -14.34
N GLY A 125 -1.52 6.22 -13.77
CA GLY A 125 -1.80 4.80 -13.47
C GLY A 125 -2.58 4.57 -12.17
N GLY A 126 -3.04 5.62 -11.48
CA GLY A 126 -3.74 5.50 -10.19
C GLY A 126 -4.96 4.58 -10.24
N ALA A 127 -5.68 4.56 -11.36
CA ALA A 127 -6.82 3.66 -11.52
C ALA A 127 -6.40 2.17 -11.57
N GLU A 128 -5.25 1.87 -12.17
CA GLU A 128 -4.68 0.52 -12.23
C GLU A 128 -4.26 0.06 -10.82
N LEU A 129 -3.56 0.93 -10.08
CA LEU A 129 -3.17 0.65 -8.72
C LEU A 129 -4.40 0.47 -7.81
N ALA A 130 -5.41 1.33 -7.95
CA ALA A 130 -6.65 1.21 -7.18
C ALA A 130 -7.34 -0.13 -7.43
N ARG A 131 -7.47 -0.55 -8.69
CA ARG A 131 -8.02 -1.86 -9.04
C ARG A 131 -7.19 -2.99 -8.43
N PHE A 132 -5.85 -2.95 -8.58
CA PHE A 132 -4.97 -3.95 -7.98
C PHE A 132 -5.19 -4.07 -6.46
N ILE A 133 -5.28 -2.95 -5.75
CA ILE A 133 -5.51 -2.95 -4.29
C ILE A 133 -6.88 -3.53 -3.94
N LEU A 134 -7.93 -3.10 -4.66
CA LEU A 134 -9.31 -3.40 -4.29
C LEU A 134 -9.79 -4.77 -4.77
N GLU A 135 -9.13 -5.33 -5.77
CA GLU A 135 -9.48 -6.62 -6.37
C GLU A 135 -8.36 -7.64 -6.14
N ASP A 136 -7.26 -7.54 -6.87
CA ASP A 136 -6.18 -8.54 -6.88
C ASP A 136 -5.59 -8.81 -5.49
N LEU A 137 -5.25 -7.75 -4.76
CA LEU A 137 -4.65 -7.88 -3.43
C LEU A 137 -5.66 -8.42 -2.41
N ARG A 138 -6.91 -7.97 -2.45
CA ARG A 138 -7.96 -8.48 -1.55
C ARG A 138 -8.22 -9.98 -1.78
N ASP A 139 -8.31 -10.39 -3.04
CA ASP A 139 -8.48 -11.80 -3.40
C ASP A 139 -7.27 -12.65 -2.96
N PHE A 140 -6.05 -12.14 -3.14
CA PHE A 140 -4.83 -12.81 -2.68
C PHE A 140 -4.81 -13.00 -1.16
N LEU A 141 -5.14 -11.96 -0.39
CA LEU A 141 -5.15 -12.03 1.08
C LEU A 141 -6.29 -12.94 1.58
N ALA A 142 -7.46 -12.89 0.96
CA ALA A 142 -8.57 -13.77 1.27
C ALA A 142 -8.24 -15.24 0.97
N GLY A 143 -7.62 -15.52 -0.18
CA GLY A 143 -7.16 -16.86 -0.55
C GLY A 143 -6.11 -17.45 0.41
N ARG A 144 -5.38 -16.58 1.11
CA ARG A 144 -4.43 -16.96 2.17
C ARG A 144 -5.05 -16.95 3.57
N GLN A 145 -6.34 -16.71 3.66
CA GLN A 145 -7.08 -16.66 4.93
C GLN A 145 -6.48 -15.65 5.94
N VAL A 146 -5.96 -14.53 5.44
CA VAL A 146 -5.47 -13.45 6.31
C VAL A 146 -6.65 -12.85 7.06
N PRO A 147 -6.65 -12.88 8.40
CA PRO A 147 -7.82 -12.52 9.20
C PRO A 147 -7.95 -10.98 9.34
N LEU A 148 -8.49 -10.33 8.33
CA LEU A 148 -8.71 -8.87 8.31
C LEU A 148 -10.18 -8.54 8.59
N ASP A 149 -10.41 -7.47 9.34
CA ASP A 149 -11.74 -6.90 9.58
C ASP A 149 -12.16 -6.02 8.38
N PRO A 150 -13.17 -6.42 7.61
CA PRO A 150 -13.61 -5.66 6.44
C PRO A 150 -14.22 -4.30 6.80
N ALA A 151 -14.70 -4.12 8.04
CA ALA A 151 -15.30 -2.88 8.50
C ALA A 151 -14.27 -1.84 9.00
N ARG A 152 -13.00 -2.22 9.17
CA ARG A 152 -11.94 -1.37 9.70
C ARG A 152 -10.71 -1.41 8.81
N GLN A 153 -10.81 -0.76 7.66
CA GLN A 153 -9.77 -0.69 6.64
C GLN A 153 -9.34 0.76 6.44
N GLY A 154 -8.05 1.05 6.54
CA GLY A 154 -7.48 2.37 6.30
C GLY A 154 -6.53 2.39 5.11
N LEU A 155 -6.42 3.55 4.47
CA LEU A 155 -5.38 3.84 3.48
C LEU A 155 -4.54 5.03 3.95
N PHE A 156 -3.23 4.84 3.96
CA PHE A 156 -2.23 5.87 4.22
C PHE A 156 -1.38 6.13 2.98
N GLY A 157 -1.17 7.40 2.67
CA GLY A 157 -0.19 7.81 1.67
C GLY A 157 0.48 9.13 2.04
N HIS A 158 1.77 9.24 1.73
CA HIS A 158 2.56 10.47 1.90
C HIS A 158 2.96 11.04 0.54
N SER A 159 2.97 12.37 0.40
CA SER A 159 3.35 13.06 -0.82
C SER A 159 2.50 12.61 -2.03
N PHE A 160 3.07 11.98 -3.05
CA PHE A 160 2.31 11.34 -4.14
C PHE A 160 1.33 10.27 -3.64
N GLY A 161 1.72 9.49 -2.65
CA GLY A 161 0.81 8.53 -2.00
C GLY A 161 -0.37 9.25 -1.32
N GLY A 162 -0.14 10.45 -0.78
CA GLY A 162 -1.20 11.30 -0.23
C GLY A 162 -2.14 11.82 -1.32
N LEU A 163 -1.62 12.22 -2.48
CA LEU A 163 -2.41 12.60 -3.65
C LEU A 163 -3.30 11.43 -4.11
N PHE A 164 -2.71 10.24 -4.25
CA PHE A 164 -3.45 9.01 -4.58
C PHE A 164 -4.56 8.73 -3.57
N ALA A 165 -4.27 8.83 -2.27
CA ALA A 165 -5.26 8.59 -1.23
C ALA A 165 -6.43 9.56 -1.30
N LEU A 166 -6.19 10.85 -1.54
CA LEU A 166 -7.24 11.86 -1.75
C LEU A 166 -8.06 11.57 -3.00
N TRP A 167 -7.40 11.32 -4.13
CA TRP A 167 -8.10 11.01 -5.37
C TRP A 167 -9.00 9.77 -5.21
N LEU A 168 -8.48 8.70 -4.60
CA LEU A 168 -9.26 7.48 -4.38
C LEU A 168 -10.43 7.72 -3.41
N MET A 169 -10.23 8.52 -2.36
CA MET A 169 -11.30 8.90 -1.43
C MET A 169 -12.46 9.61 -2.14
N PHE A 170 -12.17 10.50 -3.08
CA PHE A 170 -13.21 11.23 -3.82
C PHE A 170 -13.87 10.40 -4.92
N THR A 171 -13.16 9.44 -5.50
CA THR A 171 -13.69 8.62 -6.62
C THR A 171 -14.30 7.30 -6.15
N ARG A 172 -13.84 6.74 -5.04
CA ARG A 172 -14.29 5.46 -4.47
C ARG A 172 -14.35 5.56 -2.93
N PRO A 173 -15.25 6.40 -2.37
CA PRO A 173 -15.33 6.66 -0.93
C PRO A 173 -15.56 5.40 -0.08
N ASP A 174 -16.23 4.39 -0.64
CA ASP A 174 -16.52 3.13 0.04
C ASP A 174 -15.33 2.15 0.06
N ALA A 175 -14.23 2.46 -0.61
CA ALA A 175 -13.09 1.56 -0.72
C ALA A 175 -12.37 1.31 0.62
N PHE A 176 -12.35 2.33 1.47
CA PHE A 176 -11.76 2.29 2.82
C PHE A 176 -12.65 3.05 3.82
N THR A 177 -12.52 2.69 5.09
CA THR A 177 -13.24 3.36 6.18
C THR A 177 -12.46 4.53 6.78
N HIS A 178 -11.14 4.56 6.60
CA HIS A 178 -10.25 5.60 7.11
C HIS A 178 -9.25 6.00 6.03
N TRP A 179 -9.01 7.31 5.93
CA TRP A 179 -8.14 7.91 4.93
C TRP A 179 -7.12 8.81 5.61
N ILE A 180 -5.84 8.59 5.32
CA ILE A 180 -4.74 9.40 5.87
C ILE A 180 -3.87 9.86 4.70
N ALA A 181 -4.03 11.12 4.34
CA ALA A 181 -3.23 11.77 3.30
C ALA A 181 -2.22 12.72 3.97
N ALA A 182 -0.97 12.27 4.12
CA ALA A 182 0.07 13.05 4.75
C ALA A 182 0.79 13.90 3.71
N SER A 183 0.79 15.22 3.89
CA SER A 183 1.43 16.20 2.99
C SER A 183 1.20 15.88 1.50
N PRO A 184 -0.06 15.76 1.05
CA PRO A 184 -0.37 15.33 -0.30
C PRO A 184 0.14 16.32 -1.34
N SER A 185 0.71 15.83 -2.44
CA SER A 185 1.26 16.63 -3.53
C SER A 185 0.17 17.18 -4.46
N ILE A 186 -0.79 17.93 -3.92
CA ILE A 186 -1.96 18.42 -4.65
C ILE A 186 -1.64 19.46 -5.73
N THR A 187 -0.44 20.00 -5.74
CA THR A 187 0.02 21.00 -6.73
C THR A 187 0.78 20.35 -7.88
N TRP A 188 0.95 19.05 -7.88
CA TRP A 188 1.69 18.33 -8.90
C TRP A 188 0.83 18.05 -10.16
N GLU A 189 -0.47 17.87 -10.00
CA GLU A 189 -1.45 17.56 -11.05
C GLU A 189 -2.44 18.72 -11.27
#